data_34b2aba6f17f3d414db760c0c307b4e3
#
_entry.id   34b2aba6f17f3d414db760c0c307b4e3
#
_cell.length_a   1.000
_cell.length_b   1.000
_cell.length_c   1.000
_cell.angle_alpha   90.00
_cell.angle_beta   90.00
_cell.angle_gamma   90.00
#
_symmetry.space_group_name_H-M   'P 1'
#
loop_
_entity.id
_entity.type
_entity.pdbx_description
1 polymer ?
#
loop_
_entity_poly.entity_id
_entity_poly.type
_entity_poly.pdbx_seq_one_letter_code
_entity_poly.pdbx_strand_id
1 'polypeptide(L)'
;ALRDVFLPIRKAVKAFDCKRAVLVGHNATFDHNFVFAAAERADIKRNPFHPFSTFDTATLAGLAYGHTVLAEACKRAGLEFSNREAHSAAYDAEKTADLFCGIVNRWKTLGGFPLPQATSEGPGT
;
A
#
# COMPACT_ATOMS: atom_id res chain seq x y z
N ALA A 1 16.18 6.47 13.61
CA ALA A 1 15.45 5.31 13.15
C ALA A 1 14.14 5.70 12.45
N LEU A 2 13.06 5.92 13.17
CA LEU A 2 11.78 6.23 12.51
C LEU A 2 11.81 7.57 11.75
N ARG A 3 12.54 8.56 12.26
CA ARG A 3 12.72 9.83 11.55
C ARG A 3 13.42 9.65 10.21
N ASP A 4 14.37 8.74 10.15
CA ASP A 4 15.09 8.42 8.91
C ASP A 4 14.17 7.76 7.88
N VAL A 5 13.22 6.95 8.34
CA VAL A 5 12.19 6.35 7.48
C VAL A 5 11.21 7.40 6.97
N PHE A 6 10.80 8.33 7.82
CA PHE A 6 9.82 9.35 7.47
C PHE A 6 10.36 10.43 6.52
N LEU A 7 11.66 10.68 6.56
CA LEU A 7 12.25 11.76 5.76
C LEU A 7 12.04 11.56 4.25
N PRO A 8 12.38 10.43 3.63
CA PRO A 8 12.12 10.24 2.21
C PRO A 8 10.63 10.24 1.87
N ILE A 9 9.78 9.78 2.78
CA ILE A 9 8.33 9.80 2.59
C ILE A 9 7.82 11.23 2.53
N ARG A 10 8.25 12.09 3.46
CA ARG A 10 7.88 13.51 3.46
C ARG A 10 8.36 14.23 2.19
N LYS A 11 9.57 13.90 1.73
CA LYS A 11 10.11 14.46 0.48
C LYS A 11 9.25 14.08 -0.72
N ALA A 12 8.82 12.84 -0.78
CA ALA A 12 7.96 12.36 -1.86
C ALA A 12 6.58 13.03 -1.82
N VAL A 13 5.97 13.13 -0.64
CA VAL A 13 4.69 13.82 -0.46
C VAL A 13 4.76 15.24 -1.00
N LYS A 14 5.83 15.97 -0.67
CA LYS A 14 6.04 17.33 -1.15
C LYS A 14 6.31 17.38 -2.65
N ALA A 15 7.17 16.48 -3.15
CA ALA A 15 7.56 16.47 -4.57
C ALA A 15 6.38 16.21 -5.49
N PHE A 16 5.41 15.39 -5.06
CA PHE A 16 4.24 15.07 -5.85
C PHE A 16 3.01 15.91 -5.50
N ASP A 17 3.21 16.99 -4.74
CA ASP A 17 2.15 17.91 -4.32
C ASP A 17 0.98 17.18 -3.66
N CYS A 18 1.28 16.23 -2.82
CA CYS A 18 0.32 15.49 -2.03
C CYS A 18 0.23 16.04 -0.61
N LYS A 19 -0.85 15.76 0.07
CA LYS A 19 -1.03 16.16 1.46
C LYS A 19 -0.50 15.12 2.44
N ARG A 20 -0.63 13.86 2.10
CA ARG A 20 -0.29 12.74 2.96
C ARG A 20 0.16 11.56 2.15
N ALA A 21 0.91 10.66 2.79
CA ALA A 21 1.17 9.33 2.28
C ALA A 21 0.09 8.38 2.76
N VAL A 22 -0.19 7.34 2.00
CA VAL A 22 -1.08 6.26 2.42
C VAL A 22 -0.24 5.01 2.61
N LEU A 23 -0.30 4.43 3.81
CA LEU A 23 0.45 3.23 4.11
C LEU A 23 -0.10 2.05 3.33
N VAL A 24 0.79 1.28 2.71
CA VAL A 24 0.46 0.02 2.04
C VAL A 24 0.97 -1.13 2.90
N GLY A 25 0.14 -2.10 3.17
CA GLY A 25 0.53 -3.29 3.93
C GLY A 25 -0.39 -4.45 3.65
N HIS A 26 0.07 -5.65 3.97
CA HIS A 26 -0.76 -6.84 3.92
C HIS A 26 -1.34 -7.06 5.32
N ASN A 27 -2.65 -6.90 5.47
CA ASN A 27 -3.32 -6.69 6.74
C ASN A 27 -2.79 -5.42 7.43
N ALA A 28 -2.90 -4.32 6.73
CA ALA A 28 -2.20 -3.06 7.00
C ALA A 28 -2.57 -2.40 8.33
N THR A 29 -3.66 -2.78 8.97
CA THR A 29 -4.06 -2.26 10.27
C THR A 29 -2.97 -2.49 11.33
N PHE A 30 -2.33 -3.65 11.31
CA PHE A 30 -1.23 -3.96 12.23
C PHE A 30 -0.05 -3.02 12.03
N ASP A 31 0.36 -2.84 10.77
CA ASP A 31 1.50 -1.98 10.43
C ASP A 31 1.21 -0.53 10.76
N HIS A 32 0.01 -0.07 10.45
CA HIS A 32 -0.43 1.30 10.72
C HIS A 32 -0.41 1.59 12.22
N ASN A 33 -1.01 0.71 13.01
CA ASN A 33 -1.04 0.87 14.47
C ASN A 33 0.36 0.86 15.07
N PHE A 34 1.24 -0.01 14.56
CA PHE A 34 2.63 -0.10 15.01
C PHE A 34 3.39 1.20 14.72
N VAL A 35 3.29 1.71 13.49
CA VAL A 35 3.98 2.93 13.05
C VAL A 35 3.48 4.14 13.85
N PHE A 36 2.18 4.26 14.07
CA PHE A 36 1.61 5.37 14.81
C PHE A 36 1.98 5.32 16.28
N ALA A 37 1.98 4.14 16.90
CA ALA A 37 2.43 3.98 18.28
C ALA A 37 3.92 4.31 18.43
N ALA A 38 4.75 3.88 17.47
CA ALA A 38 6.17 4.18 17.47
C ALA A 38 6.44 5.68 17.32
N ALA A 39 5.70 6.36 16.45
CA ALA A 39 5.81 7.80 16.27
C ALA A 39 5.42 8.56 17.54
N GLU A 40 4.37 8.12 18.21
CA GLU A 40 3.95 8.72 19.47
C GLU A 40 5.01 8.55 20.55
N ARG A 41 5.57 7.34 20.70
CA ARG A 41 6.66 7.10 21.66
C ARG A 41 7.91 7.93 21.37
N ALA A 42 8.21 8.17 20.11
CA ALA A 42 9.35 8.97 19.69
C ALA A 42 9.05 10.47 19.66
N ASP A 43 7.86 10.87 20.05
CA ASP A 43 7.39 12.26 20.05
C ASP A 43 7.52 12.93 18.67
N ILE A 44 7.22 12.18 17.63
CA ILE A 44 7.20 12.68 16.25
C ILE A 44 5.81 13.24 15.97
N LYS A 45 5.72 14.55 15.80
CA LYS A 45 4.43 15.25 15.66
C LYS A 45 3.90 15.28 14.24
N ARG A 46 4.79 15.16 13.25
CA ARG A 46 4.42 15.19 11.83
C ARG A 46 4.59 13.82 11.20
N ASN A 47 3.67 12.92 11.53
CA ASN A 47 3.62 11.63 10.85
C ASN A 47 3.16 11.86 9.40
N PRO A 48 3.91 11.41 8.39
CA PRO A 48 3.55 11.65 6.99
C PRO A 48 2.35 10.82 6.53
N PHE A 49 1.99 9.76 7.27
CA PHE A 49 0.94 8.86 6.86
C PHE A 49 -0.45 9.37 7.21
N HIS A 50 -1.41 9.03 6.38
CA HIS A 50 -2.82 9.26 6.69
C HIS A 50 -3.18 8.61 8.02
N PRO A 51 -3.92 9.32 8.90
CA PRO A 51 -4.16 8.83 10.26
C PRO A 51 -5.02 7.58 10.37
N PHE A 52 -5.77 7.21 9.35
CA PHE A 52 -6.61 6.02 9.39
C PHE A 52 -6.80 5.29 8.06
N SER A 53 -6.50 5.90 6.92
CA SER A 53 -6.64 5.21 5.62
C SER A 53 -5.37 4.46 5.27
N THR A 54 -5.56 3.24 4.77
CA THR A 54 -4.47 2.39 4.26
C THR A 54 -4.90 1.75 2.95
N PHE A 55 -3.92 1.34 2.15
CA PHE A 55 -4.17 0.37 1.09
C PHE A 55 -3.74 -1.00 1.58
N ASP A 56 -4.70 -1.90 1.71
CA ASP A 56 -4.46 -3.24 2.25
C ASP A 56 -4.40 -4.24 1.11
N THR A 57 -3.23 -4.82 0.88
CA THR A 57 -3.03 -5.77 -0.22
C THR A 57 -3.79 -7.07 -0.03
N ALA A 58 -4.16 -7.45 1.19
CA ALA A 58 -5.02 -8.61 1.40
C ALA A 58 -6.40 -8.36 0.78
N THR A 59 -6.98 -7.20 1.04
CA THR A 59 -8.27 -6.81 0.48
C THR A 59 -8.19 -6.65 -1.05
N LEU A 60 -7.15 -5.96 -1.52
CA LEU A 60 -6.97 -5.72 -2.95
C LEU A 60 -6.72 -7.01 -3.72
N ALA A 61 -5.93 -7.93 -3.17
CA ALA A 61 -5.68 -9.23 -3.79
C ALA A 61 -6.93 -10.11 -3.76
N GLY A 62 -7.71 -10.03 -2.70
CA GLY A 62 -9.02 -10.68 -2.64
C GLY A 62 -9.91 -10.25 -3.79
N LEU A 63 -9.95 -8.96 -4.06
CA LEU A 63 -10.71 -8.39 -5.18
C LEU A 63 -10.10 -8.76 -6.54
N ALA A 64 -8.79 -8.62 -6.69
CA ALA A 64 -8.11 -8.78 -7.97
C ALA A 64 -7.87 -10.25 -8.35
N TYR A 65 -7.56 -11.10 -7.39
CA TYR A 65 -7.11 -12.46 -7.61
C TYR A 65 -7.90 -13.54 -6.85
N GLY A 66 -8.84 -13.13 -6.02
CA GLY A 66 -9.69 -14.06 -5.28
C GLY A 66 -9.01 -14.76 -4.11
N HIS A 67 -7.91 -14.21 -3.60
CA HIS A 67 -7.23 -14.79 -2.43
C HIS A 67 -6.56 -13.71 -1.60
N THR A 68 -6.61 -13.87 -0.28
CA THR A 68 -6.08 -12.88 0.67
C THR A 68 -4.76 -13.26 1.32
N VAL A 69 -4.31 -14.51 1.19
CA VAL A 69 -3.02 -14.95 1.73
C VAL A 69 -1.89 -14.48 0.80
N LEU A 70 -0.88 -13.83 1.35
CA LEU A 70 0.19 -13.20 0.58
C LEU A 70 0.85 -14.15 -0.43
N ALA A 71 1.26 -15.34 0.02
CA ALA A 71 1.92 -16.32 -0.83
C ALA A 71 1.04 -16.72 -2.01
N GLU A 72 -0.23 -16.99 -1.77
CA GLU A 72 -1.17 -17.41 -2.80
C GLU A 72 -1.54 -16.26 -3.74
N ALA A 73 -1.71 -15.07 -3.20
CA ALA A 73 -1.97 -13.87 -3.98
C ALA A 73 -0.80 -13.58 -4.94
N CYS A 74 0.43 -13.68 -4.46
CA CYS A 74 1.62 -13.51 -5.30
C CYS A 74 1.67 -14.53 -6.43
N LYS A 75 1.39 -15.81 -6.15
CA LYS A 75 1.35 -16.85 -7.17
C LYS A 75 0.30 -16.55 -8.25
N ARG A 76 -0.89 -16.14 -7.85
CA ARG A 76 -1.97 -15.77 -8.77
C ARG A 76 -1.65 -14.53 -9.59
N ALA A 77 -0.86 -13.62 -9.01
CA ALA A 77 -0.40 -12.42 -9.70
C ALA A 77 0.78 -12.69 -10.64
N GLY A 78 1.31 -13.90 -10.69
CA GLY A 78 2.48 -14.24 -11.50
C GLY A 78 3.81 -13.83 -10.88
N LEU A 79 3.83 -13.59 -9.57
CA LEU A 79 5.04 -13.21 -8.85
C LEU A 79 5.66 -14.46 -8.19
N GLU A 80 6.99 -14.51 -8.18
CA GLU A 80 7.69 -15.53 -7.43
C GLU A 80 7.49 -15.31 -5.93
N PHE A 81 7.28 -16.40 -5.21
CA PHE A 81 7.20 -16.36 -3.76
C PHE A 81 7.92 -17.58 -3.19
N SER A 82 9.02 -17.34 -2.48
CA SER A 82 9.83 -18.39 -1.88
C SER A 82 9.35 -18.71 -0.47
N ASN A 83 8.93 -19.95 -0.24
CA ASN A 83 8.57 -20.41 1.10
C ASN A 83 9.76 -20.43 2.07
N ARG A 84 10.99 -20.47 1.55
CA ARG A 84 12.20 -20.39 2.36
C ARG A 84 12.39 -19.02 2.98
N GLU A 85 12.06 -17.97 2.22
CA GLU A 85 12.24 -16.58 2.63
C GLU A 85 10.99 -16.01 3.28
N ALA A 86 9.87 -16.70 3.17
CA ALA A 86 8.64 -16.32 3.83
C ALA A 86 8.86 -16.15 5.34
N HIS A 87 8.15 -15.20 5.95
CA HIS A 87 8.28 -14.82 7.37
C HIS A 87 9.49 -13.92 7.68
N SER A 88 10.37 -13.64 6.72
CA SER A 88 11.28 -12.52 6.83
C SER A 88 10.49 -11.24 6.62
N ALA A 89 10.60 -10.29 7.55
CA ALA A 89 9.86 -9.03 7.46
C ALA A 89 10.22 -8.26 6.18
N ALA A 90 11.51 -8.25 5.82
CA ALA A 90 11.97 -7.56 4.61
C ALA A 90 11.43 -8.22 3.34
N TYR A 91 11.44 -9.55 3.28
CA TYR A 91 10.93 -10.29 2.13
C TYR A 91 9.43 -10.10 1.96
N ASP A 92 8.68 -10.21 3.06
CA ASP A 92 7.23 -10.03 3.02
C ASP A 92 6.85 -8.60 2.63
N ALA A 93 7.59 -7.60 3.10
CA ALA A 93 7.36 -6.20 2.72
C ALA A 93 7.65 -5.97 1.24
N GLU A 94 8.73 -6.55 0.70
CA GLU A 94 9.07 -6.46 -0.70
C GLU A 94 8.00 -7.11 -1.58
N LYS A 95 7.54 -8.30 -1.21
CA LYS A 95 6.47 -8.99 -1.94
C LYS A 95 5.14 -8.27 -1.85
N THR A 96 4.84 -7.67 -0.72
CA THR A 96 3.65 -6.81 -0.57
C THR A 96 3.72 -5.62 -1.51
N ALA A 97 4.87 -4.96 -1.61
CA ALA A 97 5.07 -3.85 -2.53
C ALA A 97 4.92 -4.29 -3.98
N ASP A 98 5.53 -5.40 -4.36
CA ASP A 98 5.41 -5.96 -5.71
C ASP A 98 3.96 -6.29 -6.06
N LEU A 99 3.24 -6.89 -5.12
CA LEU A 99 1.82 -7.22 -5.30
C LEU A 99 0.98 -5.96 -5.49
N PHE A 100 1.20 -4.95 -4.66
CA PHE A 100 0.48 -3.68 -4.77
C PHE A 100 0.73 -3.01 -6.12
N CYS A 101 1.99 -2.88 -6.52
CA CYS A 101 2.35 -2.27 -7.80
C CYS A 101 1.77 -3.07 -8.97
N GLY A 102 1.79 -4.39 -8.90
CA GLY A 102 1.19 -5.25 -9.90
C GLY A 102 -0.30 -5.01 -10.07
N ILE A 103 -1.02 -4.88 -8.95
CA ILE A 103 -2.46 -4.60 -8.97
C ILE A 103 -2.73 -3.20 -9.55
N VAL A 104 -2.00 -2.20 -9.11
CA VAL A 104 -2.14 -0.82 -9.63
C VAL A 104 -1.91 -0.78 -11.13
N ASN A 105 -0.84 -1.43 -11.60
CA ASN A 105 -0.50 -1.46 -13.02
C ASN A 105 -1.56 -2.19 -13.85
N ARG A 106 -2.13 -3.25 -13.32
CA ARG A 106 -3.23 -3.97 -13.96
C ARG A 106 -4.47 -3.09 -14.10
N TRP A 107 -4.81 -2.35 -13.06
CA TRP A 107 -5.93 -1.41 -13.11
C TRP A 107 -5.69 -0.30 -14.15
N LYS A 108 -4.46 0.21 -14.23
CA LYS A 108 -4.10 1.19 -15.26
C LYS A 108 -4.31 0.62 -16.66
N THR A 109 -3.92 -0.62 -16.88
CA THR A 109 -4.11 -1.30 -18.18
C THR A 109 -5.59 -1.49 -18.50
N LEU A 110 -6.43 -1.74 -17.48
CA LEU A 110 -7.87 -1.94 -17.65
C LEU A 110 -8.67 -0.63 -17.78
N GLY A 111 -8.05 0.52 -17.63
CA GLY A 111 -8.73 1.79 -17.82
C GLY A 111 -8.50 2.84 -16.78
N GLY A 112 -7.83 2.54 -15.71
CA GLY A 112 -7.48 3.57 -14.75
C GLY A 112 -7.13 3.11 -13.35
N PHE A 113 -6.30 3.91 -12.71
CA PHE A 113 -6.04 3.92 -11.28
C PHE A 113 -5.58 5.35 -10.94
N PRO A 114 -6.43 6.14 -10.32
CA PRO A 114 -7.86 5.86 -10.10
C PRO A 114 -8.66 5.79 -11.41
N LEU A 115 -9.86 5.26 -11.32
CA LEU A 115 -10.76 5.28 -12.48
C LEU A 115 -11.04 6.71 -12.90
N PRO A 116 -11.30 6.97 -14.22
CA PRO A 116 -11.70 8.30 -14.66
C PRO A 116 -12.93 8.78 -13.88
N GLN A 117 -12.91 10.04 -13.46
CA GLN A 117 -14.03 10.60 -12.75
C GLN A 117 -15.22 10.79 -13.69
N ALA A 118 -16.43 10.57 -13.16
CA ALA A 118 -17.65 10.86 -13.89
C ALA A 118 -17.72 12.37 -14.18
N THR A 119 -18.06 12.71 -15.41
CA THR A 119 -18.28 14.10 -15.80
C THR A 119 -19.74 14.50 -15.51
N SER A 120 -20.02 15.80 -15.36
CA SER A 120 -21.38 16.29 -15.20
C SER A 120 -22.27 16.03 -16.43
N GLU A 121 -21.68 15.72 -17.55
CA GLU A 121 -22.36 15.38 -18.80
C GLU A 121 -22.50 13.88 -19.00
N GLY A 122 -22.01 13.08 -18.06
CA GLY A 122 -22.09 11.63 -18.16
C GLY A 122 -23.52 11.13 -18.16
N PRO A 123 -23.75 9.92 -18.76
CA PRO A 123 -25.08 9.32 -18.82
C PRO A 123 -25.50 8.94 -17.42
N GLY A 124 -25.66 9.22 -16.55
CA GLY A 124 -26.09 8.90 -15.19
C GLY A 124 -26.31 10.12 -14.36
N THR A 125 -26.09 11.22 -14.94
CA THR A 125 -26.28 12.51 -14.25
C THR A 125 -27.64 13.09 -14.50
#